data_c45b10eb0ff3f7ec61d5bb3438352364
#
_entry.id   c45b10eb0ff3f7ec61d5bb3438352364
#
_cell.length_a   1.000
_cell.length_b   1.000
_cell.length_c   1.000
_cell.angle_alpha   90.00
_cell.angle_beta   90.00
_cell.angle_gamma   90.00
#
_symmetry.space_group_name_H-M   'P 1'
#
loop_
_entity.id
_entity.type
_entity.pdbx_description
1 polymer ?
#
loop_
_entity_poly.entity_id
_entity_poly.type
_entity_poly.pdbx_seq_one_letter_code
_entity_poly.pdbx_strand_id
1 'polypeptide(L)'
;MSVFYFQFFMKLETTERMESMSCTTILVGREASFDGSTMIARNEDSGSGSFSPKKFIVVEAKAQGEEYVSVLSHVKIPLPNNPLRYTCMPNAVYEDEGIWGAAGVNSENVSMTATETIACNERVLSGDPLVVYKKAENGRPEQIGGIGEEDMVSLVLPYIHSAREGVLRLGELLEQYGTYEMNGIAFSDEKEIWWLETIGGHHFIARRVPDNAYVMMPNQLGIDYFDFEDAFGAQDEYICSKDLKDFIARNHLDLRFSDEIEKTEGDWINPRECFGTHSDGDHIYNTPRAWYMARYFNKNTFSFDGENAELKPEDDDLPWCLCPEIKITPEDVKYILSSHFQGTPYDCYGKYGDEKNRGKYRPIGISRNNFLSLVQIRPDVPKEYAAIEWVCFGSNTFNAFVPFYANVNKTPEYFANTTKTVTSESFYWANRIIAALADAQFSECKMHIERYQGKVPTKGYTLMKSLEEKLEKKLPKNAAIIKLLEDCNEEIAKMVKEETEAVLDKVLYEVSCKMKNGFSRSDA
;
A
#
# COMPACT_ATOMS: atom_id res chain seq x y z
N MET A 1 26.22 -26.03 -36.71
CA MET A 1 24.93 -25.29 -36.84
C MET A 1 24.11 -25.22 -35.54
N SER A 2 24.65 -25.65 -34.42
CA SER A 2 23.91 -25.75 -33.12
C SER A 2 24.34 -24.74 -32.05
N VAL A 3 25.36 -23.93 -32.27
CA VAL A 3 25.89 -22.96 -31.28
C VAL A 3 25.35 -21.54 -31.50
N PHE A 4 24.86 -21.23 -32.70
CA PHE A 4 24.29 -19.90 -33.02
C PHE A 4 22.84 -19.71 -32.58
N TYR A 5 22.09 -20.79 -32.36
CA TYR A 5 20.69 -20.70 -31.87
C TYR A 5 20.60 -20.47 -30.36
N PHE A 6 21.62 -20.88 -29.61
CA PHE A 6 21.61 -20.70 -28.12
C PHE A 6 22.01 -19.28 -27.71
N GLN A 7 22.77 -18.57 -28.50
CA GLN A 7 23.14 -17.17 -28.24
C GLN A 7 22.05 -16.16 -28.65
N PHE A 8 21.12 -16.55 -29.52
CA PHE A 8 19.99 -15.68 -29.90
C PHE A 8 18.85 -15.74 -28.88
N PHE A 9 18.64 -16.87 -28.22
CA PHE A 9 17.64 -16.98 -27.12
C PHE A 9 18.14 -16.35 -25.83
N MET A 10 19.43 -16.34 -25.55
CA MET A 10 19.98 -15.65 -24.37
C MET A 10 20.06 -14.11 -24.51
N LYS A 11 19.88 -13.57 -25.72
CA LYS A 11 19.84 -12.10 -25.94
C LYS A 11 18.44 -11.49 -25.93
N LEU A 12 17.39 -12.30 -25.79
CA LEU A 12 16.01 -11.85 -25.64
C LEU A 12 15.51 -11.90 -24.18
N GLU A 13 16.35 -12.36 -23.24
CA GLU A 13 16.03 -12.42 -21.79
C GLU A 13 16.62 -11.26 -20.97
N THR A 14 17.19 -10.25 -21.59
CA THR A 14 17.58 -9.00 -20.94
C THR A 14 16.77 -7.79 -21.42
N THR A 15 15.49 -7.94 -21.64
CA THR A 15 14.55 -6.91 -21.23
C THR A 15 14.43 -7.10 -19.73
N GLU A 16 15.10 -6.23 -18.97
CA GLU A 16 14.90 -6.07 -17.54
C GLU A 16 13.39 -6.16 -17.28
N ARG A 17 12.96 -7.26 -16.67
CA ARG A 17 11.72 -7.25 -15.92
C ARG A 17 11.94 -6.14 -14.91
N MET A 18 11.29 -5.00 -15.09
CA MET A 18 11.00 -4.13 -13.96
C MET A 18 10.33 -5.06 -12.96
N GLU A 19 11.07 -5.40 -11.90
CA GLU A 19 10.53 -6.22 -10.82
C GLU A 19 9.38 -5.42 -10.24
N SER A 20 8.14 -5.76 -10.63
CA SER A 20 6.95 -5.08 -10.16
C SER A 20 6.96 -5.16 -8.64
N MET A 21 6.99 -4.00 -7.99
CA MET A 21 6.83 -3.93 -6.55
C MET A 21 5.42 -4.42 -6.23
N SER A 22 5.33 -5.37 -5.34
CA SER A 22 4.06 -5.96 -4.95
C SER A 22 3.57 -5.27 -3.69
N CYS A 23 2.28 -5.02 -3.60
CA CYS A 23 1.67 -4.33 -2.47
C CYS A 23 0.41 -5.05 -2.02
N THR A 24 -0.20 -4.59 -0.95
CA THR A 24 -1.56 -4.98 -0.55
C THR A 24 -2.19 -3.81 0.17
N THR A 25 -3.36 -3.40 -0.29
CA THR A 25 -4.08 -2.24 0.23
C THR A 25 -5.41 -2.67 0.84
N ILE A 26 -5.78 -2.04 1.94
CA ILE A 26 -7.13 -2.09 2.53
C ILE A 26 -7.60 -0.67 2.81
N LEU A 27 -8.85 -0.38 2.44
CA LEU A 27 -9.52 0.88 2.69
C LEU A 27 -10.73 0.61 3.58
N VAL A 28 -10.98 1.47 4.56
CA VAL A 28 -12.10 1.28 5.51
C VAL A 28 -12.90 2.56 5.57
N GLY A 29 -14.15 2.49 5.11
CA GLY A 29 -15.11 3.59 5.16
C GLY A 29 -15.45 3.97 6.60
N ARG A 30 -15.84 5.22 6.82
CA ARG A 30 -16.05 5.79 8.16
C ARG A 30 -17.10 5.05 8.99
N GLU A 31 -18.15 4.51 8.37
CA GLU A 31 -19.17 3.73 9.08
C GLU A 31 -18.72 2.29 9.35
N ALA A 32 -17.75 1.77 8.60
CA ALA A 32 -17.13 0.47 8.83
C ALA A 32 -16.02 0.54 9.90
N SER A 33 -15.44 1.71 10.16
CA SER A 33 -14.41 1.89 11.19
C SER A 33 -14.99 1.98 12.60
N PHE A 34 -14.16 1.69 13.60
CA PHE A 34 -14.59 1.59 15.02
C PHE A 34 -14.97 2.94 15.64
N ASP A 35 -14.38 4.04 15.16
CA ASP A 35 -14.53 5.39 15.73
C ASP A 35 -15.05 6.42 14.71
N GLY A 36 -15.53 6.00 13.54
CA GLY A 36 -16.03 6.89 12.50
C GLY A 36 -14.95 7.51 11.62
N SER A 37 -13.67 7.18 11.81
CA SER A 37 -12.57 7.65 10.97
C SER A 37 -12.58 7.00 9.60
N THR A 38 -12.08 7.69 8.60
CA THR A 38 -11.61 7.08 7.36
C THR A 38 -10.24 6.46 7.58
N MET A 39 -10.01 5.26 7.04
CA MET A 39 -8.71 4.61 7.14
C MET A 39 -8.26 4.09 5.78
N ILE A 40 -7.06 4.49 5.35
CA ILE A 40 -6.39 3.91 4.18
C ILE A 40 -5.07 3.29 4.61
N ALA A 41 -4.83 2.04 4.21
CA ALA A 41 -3.64 1.32 4.62
C ALA A 41 -3.05 0.51 3.47
N ARG A 42 -1.71 0.52 3.41
CA ARG A 42 -0.96 -0.21 2.39
C ARG A 42 0.35 -0.74 2.96
N ASN A 43 0.72 -1.95 2.58
CA ASN A 43 2.10 -2.40 2.65
C ASN A 43 2.77 -2.31 1.28
N GLU A 44 4.08 -2.11 1.28
CA GLU A 44 4.93 -2.13 0.09
C GLU A 44 5.91 -3.29 0.19
N ASP A 45 6.04 -4.03 -0.89
CA ASP A 45 6.93 -5.16 -1.00
C ASP A 45 7.99 -4.91 -2.07
N SER A 46 9.24 -5.18 -1.75
CA SER A 46 10.32 -5.16 -2.75
C SER A 46 10.21 -6.28 -3.76
N GLY A 47 10.91 -6.17 -4.84
CA GLY A 47 11.16 -7.24 -5.79
C GLY A 47 11.81 -8.47 -5.14
N SER A 48 11.78 -9.62 -5.81
CA SER A 48 12.35 -10.86 -5.29
C SER A 48 13.86 -10.76 -5.15
N GLY A 49 14.36 -11.05 -3.95
CA GLY A 49 15.80 -10.98 -3.65
C GLY A 49 16.32 -9.58 -3.30
N SER A 50 15.45 -8.57 -3.22
CA SER A 50 15.82 -7.20 -2.84
C SER A 50 14.93 -6.66 -1.73
N PHE A 51 15.29 -5.53 -1.18
CA PHE A 51 14.46 -4.71 -0.29
C PHE A 51 14.97 -3.26 -0.27
N SER A 52 14.04 -2.31 -0.23
CA SER A 52 14.34 -0.87 -0.23
C SER A 52 14.11 -0.30 1.17
N PRO A 53 15.18 0.10 1.89
CA PRO A 53 15.02 0.71 3.21
C PRO A 53 14.18 1.99 3.14
N LYS A 54 13.23 2.13 4.05
CA LYS A 54 12.32 3.28 4.16
C LYS A 54 12.63 4.12 5.39
N LYS A 55 12.24 5.38 5.35
CA LYS A 55 12.28 6.31 6.48
C LYS A 55 10.98 7.09 6.56
N PHE A 56 10.65 7.60 7.74
CA PHE A 56 9.46 8.43 7.96
C PHE A 56 9.89 9.88 8.17
N ILE A 57 9.45 10.76 7.27
CA ILE A 57 9.88 12.17 7.26
C ILE A 57 8.72 13.14 7.04
N VAL A 58 8.98 14.41 7.34
CA VAL A 58 8.15 15.56 6.93
C VAL A 58 8.85 16.28 5.78
N VAL A 59 8.08 16.58 4.73
CA VAL A 59 8.51 17.47 3.65
C VAL A 59 7.88 18.85 3.88
N GLU A 60 8.74 19.83 4.15
CA GLU A 60 8.32 21.22 4.38
C GLU A 60 7.84 21.87 3.07
N ALA A 61 6.80 22.70 3.16
CA ALA A 61 6.27 23.44 2.00
C ALA A 61 7.37 24.20 1.23
N LYS A 62 8.24 24.90 1.95
CA LYS A 62 9.36 25.68 1.37
C LYS A 62 10.47 24.83 0.71
N ALA A 63 10.51 23.55 0.96
CA ALA A 63 11.49 22.64 0.35
C ALA A 63 11.08 22.18 -1.06
N GLN A 64 9.85 22.46 -1.48
CA GLN A 64 9.33 22.09 -2.78
C GLN A 64 9.66 23.18 -3.80
N GLY A 65 10.15 22.77 -4.98
CA GLY A 65 10.55 23.66 -6.06
C GLY A 65 9.39 24.15 -6.92
N GLU A 66 9.73 24.79 -8.05
CA GLU A 66 8.75 25.21 -9.06
C GLU A 66 8.53 24.14 -10.15
N GLU A 67 9.41 23.15 -10.24
CA GLU A 67 9.36 22.04 -11.20
C GLU A 67 9.77 20.74 -10.50
N TYR A 68 9.05 19.68 -10.78
CA TYR A 68 9.41 18.31 -10.41
C TYR A 68 10.12 17.64 -11.60
N VAL A 69 11.16 16.86 -11.31
CA VAL A 69 11.86 16.05 -12.31
C VAL A 69 11.94 14.62 -11.80
N SER A 70 11.30 13.69 -12.51
CA SER A 70 11.38 12.26 -12.19
C SER A 70 12.80 11.73 -12.37
N VAL A 71 13.25 10.89 -11.44
CA VAL A 71 14.56 10.24 -11.52
C VAL A 71 14.55 9.11 -12.55
N LEU A 72 13.44 8.33 -12.62
CA LEU A 72 13.35 7.16 -13.48
C LEU A 72 12.88 7.47 -14.91
N SER A 73 11.90 8.35 -15.04
CA SER A 73 11.27 8.65 -16.33
C SER A 73 11.78 9.91 -17.02
N HIS A 74 12.47 10.78 -16.29
CA HIS A 74 12.95 12.10 -16.71
C HIS A 74 11.84 13.09 -17.08
N VAL A 75 10.57 12.78 -16.78
CA VAL A 75 9.47 13.71 -16.99
C VAL A 75 9.65 14.96 -16.12
N LYS A 76 9.34 16.13 -16.71
CA LYS A 76 9.39 17.42 -16.04
C LYS A 76 7.99 18.00 -15.95
N ILE A 77 7.59 18.30 -14.73
CA ILE A 77 6.24 18.74 -14.43
C ILE A 77 6.29 20.03 -13.62
N PRO A 78 5.72 21.15 -14.15
CA PRO A 78 5.57 22.38 -13.39
C PRO A 78 4.72 22.15 -12.15
N LEU A 79 5.17 22.63 -11.00
CA LEU A 79 4.47 22.49 -9.74
C LEU A 79 3.60 23.71 -9.45
N PRO A 80 2.39 23.53 -8.88
CA PRO A 80 1.56 24.64 -8.45
C PRO A 80 2.23 25.45 -7.33
N ASN A 81 1.82 26.71 -7.19
CA ASN A 81 2.23 27.55 -6.08
C ASN A 81 1.56 27.11 -4.77
N ASN A 82 2.17 27.50 -3.64
CA ASN A 82 1.65 27.29 -2.29
C ASN A 82 1.44 25.80 -1.91
N PRO A 83 2.48 24.98 -2.03
CA PRO A 83 2.42 23.58 -1.58
C PRO A 83 2.16 23.49 -0.08
N LEU A 84 1.45 22.46 0.32
CA LEU A 84 1.25 22.10 1.73
C LEU A 84 2.45 21.28 2.24
N ARG A 85 2.74 21.39 3.54
CA ARG A 85 3.63 20.47 4.23
C ARG A 85 2.95 19.09 4.31
N TYR A 86 3.72 18.02 4.19
CA TYR A 86 3.19 16.64 4.28
C TYR A 86 4.20 15.67 4.91
N THR A 87 3.72 14.58 5.48
CA THR A 87 4.51 13.40 5.87
C THR A 87 4.65 12.46 4.69
N CYS A 88 5.74 11.68 4.63
CA CYS A 88 5.86 10.58 3.67
C CYS A 88 6.88 9.53 4.15
N MET A 89 6.89 8.38 3.46
CA MET A 89 7.78 7.24 3.74
C MET A 89 8.67 6.91 2.53
N PRO A 90 9.57 7.82 2.13
CA PRO A 90 10.40 7.63 0.95
C PRO A 90 11.46 6.55 1.16
N ASN A 91 12.06 6.12 0.07
CA ASN A 91 13.29 5.34 0.11
C ASN A 91 14.35 6.08 0.94
N ALA A 92 15.11 5.34 1.74
CA ALA A 92 16.18 5.93 2.54
C ALA A 92 17.26 6.56 1.67
N VAL A 93 17.45 6.02 0.46
CA VAL A 93 18.40 6.51 -0.57
C VAL A 93 17.63 6.62 -1.87
N TYR A 94 17.52 7.79 -2.43
CA TYR A 94 16.67 8.11 -3.57
C TYR A 94 17.40 8.78 -4.74
N GLU A 95 18.70 9.01 -4.63
CA GLU A 95 19.46 9.74 -5.66
C GLU A 95 19.46 9.02 -7.00
N ASP A 96 19.49 7.69 -7.00
CA ASP A 96 19.54 6.86 -8.21
C ASP A 96 18.24 6.07 -8.45
N GLU A 97 17.39 5.93 -7.42
CA GLU A 97 16.23 5.02 -7.43
C GLU A 97 14.89 5.77 -7.42
N GLY A 98 14.89 7.08 -7.23
CA GLY A 98 13.67 7.89 -7.08
C GLY A 98 13.16 7.96 -5.64
N ILE A 99 12.22 8.88 -5.41
CA ILE A 99 11.75 9.26 -4.06
C ILE A 99 10.90 8.15 -3.43
N TRP A 100 9.92 7.63 -4.17
CA TRP A 100 8.98 6.59 -3.69
C TRP A 100 8.32 6.99 -2.37
N GLY A 101 7.59 8.11 -2.38
CA GLY A 101 7.00 8.70 -1.17
C GLY A 101 6.02 7.80 -0.42
N ALA A 102 5.49 6.81 -1.08
CA ALA A 102 4.73 5.65 -0.61
C ALA A 102 3.37 5.96 0.04
N ALA A 103 3.33 6.70 1.12
CA ALA A 103 2.10 7.13 1.80
C ALA A 103 2.38 8.40 2.58
N GLY A 104 1.34 9.18 2.88
CA GLY A 104 1.49 10.37 3.72
C GLY A 104 0.19 11.14 3.92
N VAL A 105 0.30 12.19 4.73
CA VAL A 105 -0.79 13.10 5.09
C VAL A 105 -0.30 14.54 4.96
N ASN A 106 -1.08 15.40 4.32
CA ASN A 106 -0.76 16.82 4.27
C ASN A 106 -1.34 17.60 5.46
N SER A 107 -0.96 18.86 5.59
CA SER A 107 -1.37 19.72 6.72
C SER A 107 -2.87 20.09 6.75
N GLU A 108 -3.64 19.73 5.72
CA GLU A 108 -5.09 19.85 5.67
C GLU A 108 -5.81 18.53 6.01
N ASN A 109 -5.08 17.52 6.52
CA ASN A 109 -5.59 16.18 6.82
C ASN A 109 -6.14 15.45 5.59
N VAL A 110 -5.55 15.65 4.45
CA VAL A 110 -5.78 14.81 3.27
C VAL A 110 -4.65 13.81 3.16
N SER A 111 -4.97 12.55 2.95
CA SER A 111 -3.98 11.48 2.84
C SER A 111 -4.02 10.80 1.48
N MET A 112 -2.90 10.18 1.14
CA MET A 112 -2.70 9.43 -0.09
C MET A 112 -1.82 8.23 0.17
N THR A 113 -2.17 7.08 -0.45
CA THR A 113 -1.23 5.97 -0.64
C THR A 113 -0.90 5.88 -2.11
N ALA A 114 0.34 5.69 -2.45
CA ALA A 114 0.78 5.42 -3.81
C ALA A 114 1.91 4.39 -3.79
N THR A 115 1.80 3.24 -4.39
CA THR A 115 0.74 2.75 -5.26
C THR A 115 0.50 1.26 -5.02
N GLU A 116 -0.64 0.72 -5.47
CA GLU A 116 -0.83 -0.72 -5.62
C GLU A 116 -0.56 -1.06 -7.09
N THR A 117 0.52 -1.77 -7.41
CA THR A 117 0.79 -2.16 -8.80
C THR A 117 -0.31 -3.09 -9.30
N ILE A 118 -0.94 -2.73 -10.41
CA ILE A 118 -2.01 -3.49 -11.07
C ILE A 118 -1.61 -3.86 -12.50
N ALA A 119 -2.41 -4.66 -13.19
CA ALA A 119 -2.15 -5.05 -14.56
C ALA A 119 -3.41 -4.95 -15.42
N CYS A 120 -3.25 -4.43 -16.64
CA CYS A 120 -4.27 -4.44 -17.68
C CYS A 120 -3.99 -5.53 -18.72
N ASN A 121 -5.05 -5.97 -19.40
CA ASN A 121 -4.94 -6.93 -20.49
C ASN A 121 -4.27 -6.31 -21.74
N GLU A 122 -3.88 -7.18 -22.68
CA GLU A 122 -3.10 -6.80 -23.86
C GLU A 122 -3.88 -5.89 -24.83
N ARG A 123 -5.23 -5.94 -24.86
CA ARG A 123 -6.06 -5.07 -25.70
C ARG A 123 -6.01 -3.63 -25.20
N VAL A 124 -6.07 -3.43 -23.90
CA VAL A 124 -5.87 -2.11 -23.27
C VAL A 124 -4.49 -1.57 -23.61
N LEU A 125 -3.44 -2.37 -23.36
CA LEU A 125 -2.04 -1.95 -23.59
C LEU A 125 -1.72 -1.76 -25.08
N SER A 126 -2.45 -2.41 -25.99
CA SER A 126 -2.35 -2.16 -27.43
C SER A 126 -3.02 -0.84 -27.85
N GLY A 127 -4.12 -0.48 -27.21
CA GLY A 127 -4.90 0.74 -27.49
C GLY A 127 -4.29 1.99 -26.85
N ASP A 128 -3.73 1.85 -25.66
CA ASP A 128 -3.08 2.91 -24.88
C ASP A 128 -1.78 2.38 -24.22
N PRO A 129 -0.66 2.33 -24.97
CA PRO A 129 0.60 1.82 -24.46
C PRO A 129 1.16 2.68 -23.31
N LEU A 130 1.86 2.02 -22.38
CA LEU A 130 2.60 2.69 -21.31
C LEU A 130 3.66 3.65 -21.87
N VAL A 131 3.84 4.79 -21.24
CA VAL A 131 4.79 5.84 -21.61
C VAL A 131 6.14 5.57 -20.96
N VAL A 132 6.85 4.57 -21.46
CA VAL A 132 8.11 4.07 -20.90
C VAL A 132 9.29 4.92 -21.35
N TYR A 133 10.18 5.27 -20.40
CA TYR A 133 11.45 5.92 -20.71
C TYR A 133 12.33 5.05 -21.61
N LYS A 134 12.97 5.69 -22.61
CA LYS A 134 13.98 5.04 -23.46
C LYS A 134 15.20 5.95 -23.59
N LYS A 135 16.34 5.44 -23.19
CA LYS A 135 17.61 6.13 -23.31
C LYS A 135 17.95 6.41 -24.79
N ALA A 136 18.62 7.53 -25.05
CA ALA A 136 19.18 7.82 -26.36
C ALA A 136 20.18 6.73 -26.80
N GLU A 137 19.90 6.05 -27.90
CA GLU A 137 20.72 4.95 -28.38
C GLU A 137 20.66 4.82 -29.90
N ASN A 138 21.77 4.44 -30.54
CA ASN A 138 21.88 4.13 -31.99
C ASN A 138 21.32 5.25 -32.89
N GLY A 139 21.53 6.53 -32.51
CA GLY A 139 21.07 7.71 -33.27
C GLY A 139 19.58 8.06 -33.06
N ARG A 140 18.87 7.35 -32.21
CA ARG A 140 17.53 7.73 -31.76
C ARG A 140 17.66 8.66 -30.55
N PRO A 141 16.88 9.76 -30.50
CA PRO A 141 16.86 10.64 -29.31
C PRO A 141 16.27 9.91 -28.11
N GLU A 142 16.52 10.45 -26.93
CA GLU A 142 15.88 10.07 -25.70
C GLU A 142 14.35 10.19 -25.82
N GLN A 143 13.62 9.21 -25.28
CA GLN A 143 12.17 9.26 -25.11
C GLN A 143 11.87 9.39 -23.63
N ILE A 144 11.31 10.53 -23.23
CA ILE A 144 10.86 10.79 -21.87
C ILE A 144 9.70 9.85 -21.53
N GLY A 145 9.71 9.30 -20.30
CA GLY A 145 8.63 8.47 -19.79
C GLY A 145 7.50 9.28 -19.17
N GLY A 146 6.45 8.58 -18.71
CA GLY A 146 5.33 9.15 -17.96
C GLY A 146 5.62 9.24 -16.47
N ILE A 147 4.56 9.37 -15.67
CA ILE A 147 4.57 9.41 -14.20
C ILE A 147 4.59 7.97 -13.67
N GLY A 148 5.29 7.70 -12.58
CA GLY A 148 5.24 6.43 -11.87
C GLY A 148 5.04 6.56 -10.38
N GLU A 149 5.07 5.43 -9.69
CA GLU A 149 4.91 5.35 -8.23
C GLU A 149 5.89 6.27 -7.50
N GLU A 150 7.13 6.37 -8.01
CA GLU A 150 8.15 7.23 -7.41
C GLU A 150 7.71 8.69 -7.30
N ASP A 151 6.87 9.16 -8.23
CA ASP A 151 6.53 10.55 -8.45
C ASP A 151 5.25 11.00 -7.74
N MET A 152 4.26 10.08 -7.67
CA MET A 152 2.85 10.43 -7.44
C MET A 152 2.59 11.18 -6.13
N VAL A 153 3.18 10.74 -5.01
CA VAL A 153 2.99 11.43 -3.72
C VAL A 153 3.48 12.86 -3.77
N SER A 154 4.67 13.09 -4.34
CA SER A 154 5.27 14.43 -4.45
C SER A 154 4.53 15.34 -5.42
N LEU A 155 3.91 14.80 -6.46
CA LEU A 155 3.15 15.56 -7.47
C LEU A 155 1.74 15.91 -7.03
N VAL A 156 1.13 15.13 -6.13
CA VAL A 156 -0.28 15.25 -5.81
C VAL A 156 -0.53 15.74 -4.39
N LEU A 157 0.00 15.03 -3.38
CA LEU A 157 -0.35 15.25 -1.96
C LEU A 157 -0.13 16.70 -1.47
N PRO A 158 0.93 17.43 -1.86
CA PRO A 158 1.14 18.81 -1.42
C PRO A 158 0.13 19.82 -1.98
N TYR A 159 -0.66 19.46 -2.98
CA TYR A 159 -1.45 20.40 -3.78
C TYR A 159 -2.96 20.12 -3.74
N ILE A 160 -3.42 19.31 -2.78
CA ILE A 160 -4.82 18.91 -2.67
C ILE A 160 -5.38 19.24 -1.28
N HIS A 161 -6.68 19.59 -1.23
CA HIS A 161 -7.41 19.97 -0.02
C HIS A 161 -8.59 19.02 0.28
N SER A 162 -8.80 18.01 -0.55
CA SER A 162 -9.77 16.92 -0.34
C SER A 162 -9.34 15.65 -1.06
N ALA A 163 -9.91 14.53 -0.67
CA ALA A 163 -9.69 13.24 -1.34
C ALA A 163 -10.09 13.29 -2.82
N ARG A 164 -11.22 13.95 -3.12
CA ARG A 164 -11.72 14.13 -4.49
C ARG A 164 -10.76 14.97 -5.33
N GLU A 165 -10.19 16.06 -4.79
CA GLU A 165 -9.17 16.83 -5.49
C GLU A 165 -7.94 16.00 -5.85
N GLY A 166 -7.60 15.00 -5.02
CA GLY A 166 -6.54 14.03 -5.31
C GLY A 166 -6.80 13.24 -6.58
N VAL A 167 -8.02 12.70 -6.73
CA VAL A 167 -8.45 12.00 -7.95
C VAL A 167 -8.37 12.89 -9.18
N LEU A 168 -8.94 14.09 -9.08
CA LEU A 168 -8.98 15.03 -10.23
C LEU A 168 -7.57 15.45 -10.65
N ARG A 169 -6.72 15.82 -9.68
CA ARG A 169 -5.34 16.23 -9.97
C ARG A 169 -4.51 15.11 -10.57
N LEU A 170 -4.56 13.91 -10.01
CA LEU A 170 -3.83 12.78 -10.58
C LEU A 170 -4.36 12.42 -11.96
N GLY A 171 -5.68 12.42 -12.14
CA GLY A 171 -6.31 12.18 -13.44
C GLY A 171 -5.84 13.16 -14.52
N GLU A 172 -5.78 14.46 -14.23
CA GLU A 172 -5.25 15.48 -15.16
C GLU A 172 -3.78 15.22 -15.50
N LEU A 173 -2.96 14.82 -14.53
CA LEU A 173 -1.55 14.50 -14.75
C LEU A 173 -1.39 13.25 -15.63
N LEU A 174 -2.22 12.21 -15.40
CA LEU A 174 -2.22 10.99 -16.21
C LEU A 174 -2.66 11.28 -17.65
N GLU A 175 -3.74 12.04 -17.86
CA GLU A 175 -4.19 12.43 -19.21
C GLU A 175 -3.12 13.25 -19.96
N GLN A 176 -2.33 14.05 -19.26
CA GLN A 176 -1.35 14.94 -19.88
C GLN A 176 0.02 14.28 -20.12
N TYR A 177 0.53 13.52 -19.15
CA TYR A 177 1.91 13.00 -19.18
C TYR A 177 1.96 11.49 -19.36
N GLY A 178 0.86 10.80 -19.12
CA GLY A 178 0.79 9.35 -19.09
C GLY A 178 1.54 8.71 -17.93
N THR A 179 1.50 7.39 -17.86
CA THR A 179 2.23 6.59 -16.88
C THR A 179 3.10 5.52 -17.56
N TYR A 180 4.24 5.20 -16.96
CA TYR A 180 5.09 4.10 -17.41
C TYR A 180 4.75 2.75 -16.73
N GLU A 181 3.84 2.77 -15.75
CA GLU A 181 3.38 1.59 -15.01
C GLU A 181 1.91 1.77 -14.58
N MET A 182 1.21 0.66 -14.36
CA MET A 182 -0.19 0.71 -13.96
C MET A 182 -0.32 0.57 -12.46
N ASN A 183 -1.17 1.42 -11.85
CA ASN A 183 -1.26 1.58 -10.43
C ASN A 183 -2.69 1.81 -9.93
N GLY A 184 -2.95 1.37 -8.69
CA GLY A 184 -4.09 1.76 -7.89
C GLY A 184 -3.67 2.71 -6.76
N ILE A 185 -4.42 3.79 -6.57
CA ILE A 185 -4.10 4.88 -5.64
C ILE A 185 -5.29 5.21 -4.75
N ALA A 186 -5.08 5.27 -3.44
CA ALA A 186 -6.10 5.73 -2.50
C ALA A 186 -5.88 7.18 -2.08
N PHE A 187 -6.99 7.90 -1.94
CA PHE A 187 -7.06 9.22 -1.33
C PHE A 187 -8.10 9.20 -0.22
N SER A 188 -7.83 9.87 0.91
CA SER A 188 -8.84 10.04 1.96
C SER A 188 -8.75 11.41 2.63
N ASP A 189 -9.90 11.87 3.11
CA ASP A 189 -10.04 12.96 4.04
C ASP A 189 -11.03 12.57 5.16
N GLU A 190 -11.46 13.50 5.99
CA GLU A 190 -12.40 13.21 7.10
C GLU A 190 -13.79 12.71 6.66
N LYS A 191 -14.14 12.91 5.37
CA LYS A 191 -15.49 12.66 4.84
C LYS A 191 -15.59 11.43 3.97
N GLU A 192 -14.56 11.19 3.15
CA GLU A 192 -14.62 10.18 2.10
C GLU A 192 -13.27 9.56 1.78
N ILE A 193 -13.33 8.40 1.12
CA ILE A 193 -12.20 7.71 0.53
C ILE A 193 -12.49 7.51 -0.96
N TRP A 194 -11.49 7.75 -1.81
CA TRP A 194 -11.51 7.44 -3.23
C TRP A 194 -10.41 6.45 -3.58
N TRP A 195 -10.74 5.53 -4.46
CA TRP A 195 -9.81 4.60 -5.08
C TRP A 195 -9.73 4.85 -6.57
N LEU A 196 -8.53 5.10 -7.10
CA LEU A 196 -8.26 5.33 -8.51
C LEU A 196 -7.44 4.17 -9.06
N GLU A 197 -7.81 3.65 -10.23
CA GLU A 197 -7.07 2.65 -11.02
C GLU A 197 -6.69 3.25 -12.37
N THR A 198 -5.40 3.14 -12.75
CA THR A 198 -4.94 3.55 -14.08
C THR A 198 -5.30 2.48 -15.11
N ILE A 199 -5.69 2.91 -16.31
CA ILE A 199 -6.08 2.05 -17.43
C ILE A 199 -5.13 2.35 -18.59
N GLY A 200 -4.20 1.44 -18.89
CA GLY A 200 -3.16 1.69 -19.89
C GLY A 200 -2.27 2.88 -19.54
N GLY A 201 -1.84 3.61 -20.55
CA GLY A 201 -0.88 4.70 -20.43
C GLY A 201 -1.46 6.03 -19.94
N HIS A 202 -2.70 6.38 -20.29
CA HIS A 202 -3.25 7.72 -20.03
C HIS A 202 -4.66 7.73 -19.42
N HIS A 203 -5.39 6.61 -19.46
CA HIS A 203 -6.74 6.55 -18.94
C HIS A 203 -6.76 6.15 -17.46
N PHE A 204 -7.86 6.46 -16.78
CA PHE A 204 -8.10 6.06 -15.39
C PHE A 204 -9.60 5.94 -15.12
N ILE A 205 -9.91 5.19 -14.06
CA ILE A 205 -11.21 5.17 -13.39
C ILE A 205 -11.00 5.40 -11.90
N ALA A 206 -11.98 5.99 -11.23
CA ALA A 206 -11.97 6.13 -9.79
C ALA A 206 -13.37 5.90 -9.22
N ARG A 207 -13.44 5.23 -8.07
CA ARG A 207 -14.69 4.97 -7.36
C ARG A 207 -14.56 5.41 -5.90
N ARG A 208 -15.62 6.08 -5.42
CA ARG A 208 -15.75 6.41 -4.00
C ARG A 208 -16.01 5.13 -3.21
N VAL A 209 -15.31 4.95 -2.10
CA VAL A 209 -15.53 3.82 -1.19
C VAL A 209 -16.81 4.05 -0.40
N PRO A 210 -17.75 3.09 -0.37
CA PRO A 210 -18.95 3.23 0.45
C PRO A 210 -18.61 3.38 1.93
N ASP A 211 -19.30 4.28 2.63
CA ASP A 211 -19.01 4.60 4.03
C ASP A 211 -19.09 3.39 4.97
N ASN A 212 -19.98 2.43 4.68
CA ASN A 212 -20.20 1.22 5.47
C ASN A 212 -19.39 0.00 5.03
N ALA A 213 -18.45 0.17 4.10
CA ALA A 213 -17.70 -0.92 3.52
C ALA A 213 -16.18 -0.82 3.78
N TYR A 214 -15.50 -1.93 3.58
CA TYR A 214 -14.06 -1.98 3.39
C TYR A 214 -13.74 -2.52 2.00
N VAL A 215 -12.59 -2.13 1.46
CA VAL A 215 -12.09 -2.51 0.13
C VAL A 215 -10.85 -3.36 0.26
N MET A 216 -10.73 -4.37 -0.57
CA MET A 216 -9.61 -5.31 -0.61
C MET A 216 -8.89 -5.19 -1.95
N MET A 217 -7.63 -4.72 -1.91
CA MET A 217 -6.85 -4.53 -3.13
C MET A 217 -5.54 -5.32 -3.10
N PRO A 218 -5.46 -6.43 -3.84
CA PRO A 218 -4.21 -7.06 -4.25
C PRO A 218 -3.68 -6.40 -5.54
N ASN A 219 -2.64 -6.98 -6.15
CA ASN A 219 -2.01 -6.45 -7.38
C ASN A 219 -2.80 -6.76 -8.66
N GLN A 220 -4.07 -6.43 -8.68
CA GLN A 220 -4.94 -6.56 -9.85
C GLN A 220 -6.00 -5.47 -9.84
N LEU A 221 -6.64 -5.19 -10.99
CA LEU A 221 -7.81 -4.34 -11.04
C LEU A 221 -8.89 -4.88 -10.10
N GLY A 222 -9.48 -4.00 -9.31
CA GLY A 222 -10.43 -4.39 -8.26
C GLY A 222 -11.84 -3.90 -8.49
N ILE A 223 -12.03 -2.69 -9.03
CA ILE A 223 -13.36 -2.11 -9.26
C ILE A 223 -14.18 -3.05 -10.16
N ASP A 224 -15.27 -3.56 -9.61
CA ASP A 224 -16.16 -4.57 -10.22
C ASP A 224 -17.41 -4.00 -10.84
N TYR A 225 -17.71 -2.74 -10.57
CA TYR A 225 -18.85 -2.01 -11.13
C TYR A 225 -18.50 -0.55 -11.33
N PHE A 226 -18.83 0.01 -12.51
CA PHE A 226 -18.56 1.40 -12.86
C PHE A 226 -19.74 1.98 -13.66
N ASP A 227 -20.34 3.04 -13.12
CA ASP A 227 -21.50 3.72 -13.68
C ASP A 227 -21.08 4.95 -14.48
N PHE A 228 -21.33 4.95 -15.79
CA PHE A 228 -21.04 6.07 -16.68
C PHE A 228 -22.04 7.21 -16.58
N GLU A 229 -23.28 6.95 -16.15
CA GLU A 229 -24.26 8.04 -15.97
C GLU A 229 -23.81 8.96 -14.86
N ASP A 230 -23.33 8.42 -13.73
CA ASP A 230 -22.73 9.21 -12.67
C ASP A 230 -21.37 9.82 -13.10
N ALA A 231 -20.47 9.03 -13.69
CA ALA A 231 -19.13 9.49 -14.04
C ALA A 231 -19.11 10.66 -15.04
N PHE A 232 -20.05 10.71 -15.98
CA PHE A 232 -20.23 11.84 -16.92
C PHE A 232 -21.30 12.83 -16.48
N GLY A 233 -21.95 12.61 -15.35
CA GLY A 233 -23.00 13.43 -14.77
C GLY A 233 -22.58 14.14 -13.48
N ALA A 234 -23.11 13.66 -12.34
CA ALA A 234 -22.89 14.28 -11.02
C ALA A 234 -21.48 14.00 -10.46
N GLN A 235 -20.90 12.89 -10.85
CA GLN A 235 -19.60 12.41 -10.35
C GLN A 235 -19.58 12.23 -8.83
N ASP A 236 -20.68 11.78 -8.24
CA ASP A 236 -20.80 11.62 -6.79
C ASP A 236 -20.03 10.38 -6.31
N GLU A 237 -20.02 9.30 -7.12
CA GLU A 237 -19.39 8.04 -6.78
C GLU A 237 -18.34 7.57 -7.80
N TYR A 238 -18.37 8.07 -9.04
CA TYR A 238 -17.49 7.63 -10.13
C TYR A 238 -16.87 8.82 -10.87
N ILE A 239 -15.58 8.71 -11.17
CA ILE A 239 -14.82 9.69 -11.97
C ILE A 239 -13.93 8.90 -12.95
N CYS A 240 -13.80 9.35 -14.19
CA CYS A 240 -12.92 8.72 -15.17
C CYS A 240 -12.36 9.71 -16.19
N SER A 241 -11.43 9.23 -17.01
CA SER A 241 -10.93 9.97 -18.18
C SER A 241 -12.06 10.35 -19.13
N LYS A 242 -11.98 11.53 -19.73
CA LYS A 242 -13.05 12.15 -20.52
C LYS A 242 -13.48 11.34 -21.75
N ASP A 243 -12.55 10.60 -22.35
CA ASP A 243 -12.78 9.81 -23.57
C ASP A 243 -12.82 8.30 -23.32
N LEU A 244 -12.94 7.84 -22.04
CA LEU A 244 -12.89 6.44 -21.69
C LEU A 244 -13.94 5.58 -22.43
N LYS A 245 -15.17 6.07 -22.61
CA LYS A 245 -16.19 5.36 -23.39
C LYS A 245 -15.80 5.16 -24.84
N ASP A 246 -15.24 6.20 -25.47
CA ASP A 246 -14.78 6.13 -26.84
C ASP A 246 -13.56 5.19 -26.96
N PHE A 247 -12.71 5.17 -25.95
CA PHE A 247 -11.58 4.24 -25.86
C PHE A 247 -12.05 2.79 -25.78
N ILE A 248 -13.02 2.49 -24.91
CA ILE A 248 -13.63 1.15 -24.78
C ILE A 248 -14.24 0.71 -26.12
N ALA A 249 -15.06 1.57 -26.72
CA ALA A 249 -15.74 1.26 -27.98
C ALA A 249 -14.76 1.02 -29.15
N ARG A 250 -13.77 1.90 -29.32
CA ARG A 250 -12.77 1.80 -30.38
C ARG A 250 -11.89 0.55 -30.30
N ASN A 251 -11.61 0.07 -29.07
CA ASN A 251 -10.75 -1.06 -28.82
C ASN A 251 -11.50 -2.35 -28.48
N HIS A 252 -12.84 -2.33 -28.58
CA HIS A 252 -13.71 -3.49 -28.29
C HIS A 252 -13.40 -4.14 -26.91
N LEU A 253 -13.33 -3.32 -25.85
CA LEU A 253 -12.93 -3.78 -24.54
C LEU A 253 -14.08 -4.37 -23.73
N ASP A 254 -15.32 -3.93 -23.96
CA ASP A 254 -16.51 -4.54 -23.39
C ASP A 254 -16.86 -5.81 -24.18
N LEU A 255 -16.70 -6.96 -23.54
CA LEU A 255 -16.89 -8.28 -24.16
C LEU A 255 -18.28 -8.87 -23.93
N ARG A 256 -19.20 -8.14 -23.29
CA ARG A 256 -20.57 -8.62 -23.09
C ARG A 256 -21.27 -8.81 -24.45
N PHE A 257 -22.11 -9.82 -24.55
CA PHE A 257 -22.97 -9.99 -25.72
C PHE A 257 -23.99 -8.85 -25.83
N SER A 258 -24.31 -8.40 -27.03
CA SER A 258 -25.28 -7.33 -27.28
C SER A 258 -26.63 -7.58 -26.63
N ASP A 259 -27.09 -8.84 -26.61
CA ASP A 259 -28.33 -9.24 -25.94
C ASP A 259 -28.32 -9.04 -24.43
N GLU A 260 -27.15 -9.06 -23.81
CA GLU A 260 -26.94 -8.80 -22.37
C GLU A 260 -26.90 -7.31 -22.10
N ILE A 261 -26.23 -6.54 -22.97
CA ILE A 261 -26.18 -5.07 -22.88
C ILE A 261 -27.59 -4.47 -22.99
N GLU A 262 -28.42 -4.97 -23.94
CA GLU A 262 -29.79 -4.51 -24.12
C GLU A 262 -30.74 -4.88 -22.96
N LYS A 263 -30.40 -5.91 -22.17
CA LYS A 263 -31.18 -6.37 -21.02
C LYS A 263 -30.80 -5.72 -19.70
N THR A 264 -29.62 -5.13 -19.62
CA THR A 264 -29.15 -4.43 -18.42
C THR A 264 -29.66 -3.00 -18.43
N GLU A 265 -30.38 -2.60 -17.39
CA GLU A 265 -30.75 -1.19 -17.19
C GLU A 265 -29.50 -0.40 -16.80
N GLY A 266 -29.26 0.74 -17.47
CA GLY A 266 -28.17 1.68 -17.16
C GLY A 266 -26.92 1.49 -18.02
N ASP A 267 -26.08 2.52 -17.98
CA ASP A 267 -24.83 2.65 -18.75
C ASP A 267 -23.63 2.34 -17.84
N TRP A 268 -23.35 1.06 -17.64
CA TRP A 268 -22.31 0.58 -16.73
C TRP A 268 -21.44 -0.52 -17.35
N ILE A 269 -20.26 -0.74 -16.78
CA ILE A 269 -19.35 -1.84 -17.10
C ILE A 269 -18.86 -2.52 -15.83
N ASN A 270 -18.32 -3.75 -15.98
CA ASN A 270 -17.39 -4.34 -15.02
C ASN A 270 -15.96 -4.04 -15.49
N PRO A 271 -15.22 -3.11 -14.86
CA PRO A 271 -13.86 -2.74 -15.26
C PRO A 271 -12.89 -3.91 -15.20
N ARG A 272 -13.06 -4.83 -14.25
CA ARG A 272 -12.22 -6.01 -14.10
C ARG A 272 -12.30 -6.90 -15.34
N GLU A 273 -13.49 -7.09 -15.89
CA GLU A 273 -13.72 -7.85 -17.13
C GLU A 273 -13.24 -7.11 -18.39
N CYS A 274 -13.46 -5.78 -18.43
CA CYS A 274 -13.05 -4.96 -19.58
C CYS A 274 -11.54 -4.79 -19.67
N PHE A 275 -10.86 -4.57 -18.55
CA PHE A 275 -9.47 -4.09 -18.52
C PHE A 275 -8.51 -5.04 -17.84
N GLY A 276 -8.98 -5.90 -16.93
CA GLY A 276 -8.15 -6.73 -16.06
C GLY A 276 -7.54 -7.95 -16.71
N THR A 277 -6.76 -8.66 -15.93
CA THR A 277 -6.18 -9.97 -16.24
C THR A 277 -6.84 -11.05 -15.39
N HIS A 278 -6.91 -12.27 -15.91
CA HIS A 278 -7.43 -13.48 -15.25
C HIS A 278 -6.43 -14.61 -15.46
N SER A 279 -5.19 -14.42 -14.97
CA SER A 279 -4.11 -15.35 -15.19
C SER A 279 -4.00 -16.39 -14.06
N ASP A 280 -3.45 -17.58 -14.37
CA ASP A 280 -3.07 -18.55 -13.33
C ASP A 280 -2.15 -17.94 -12.26
N GLY A 281 -1.38 -16.92 -12.62
CA GLY A 281 -0.55 -16.16 -11.70
C GLY A 281 -1.39 -15.36 -10.68
N ASP A 282 -2.52 -14.78 -11.10
CA ASP A 282 -3.43 -14.04 -10.24
C ASP A 282 -4.05 -14.96 -9.16
N HIS A 283 -4.39 -16.20 -9.52
CA HIS A 283 -4.96 -17.20 -8.61
C HIS A 283 -3.97 -17.70 -7.54
N ILE A 284 -2.68 -17.47 -7.72
CA ILE A 284 -1.64 -17.79 -6.72
C ILE A 284 -1.25 -16.53 -5.94
N TYR A 285 -1.19 -15.39 -6.62
CA TYR A 285 -0.58 -14.18 -6.11
C TYR A 285 -1.58 -13.15 -5.58
N ASN A 286 -2.72 -12.97 -6.26
CA ASN A 286 -3.68 -11.87 -6.03
C ASN A 286 -4.94 -12.32 -5.28
N THR A 287 -5.79 -13.11 -5.90
CA THR A 287 -7.11 -13.49 -5.36
C THR A 287 -7.04 -14.13 -3.96
N PRO A 288 -6.03 -14.97 -3.59
CA PRO A 288 -5.95 -15.53 -2.25
C PRO A 288 -5.79 -14.48 -1.14
N ARG A 289 -5.18 -13.33 -1.44
CA ARG A 289 -5.04 -12.22 -0.47
C ARG A 289 -6.37 -11.55 -0.21
N ALA A 290 -7.14 -11.24 -1.25
CA ALA A 290 -8.50 -10.69 -1.12
C ALA A 290 -9.43 -11.70 -0.42
N TRP A 291 -9.39 -12.97 -0.80
CA TRP A 291 -10.11 -14.04 -0.13
C TRP A 291 -9.85 -14.09 1.38
N TYR A 292 -8.57 -13.99 1.80
CA TYR A 292 -8.23 -14.04 3.22
C TYR A 292 -8.74 -12.83 4.00
N MET A 293 -8.75 -11.64 3.40
CA MET A 293 -9.35 -10.45 4.00
C MET A 293 -10.86 -10.62 4.19
N ALA A 294 -11.57 -11.08 3.13
CA ALA A 294 -12.99 -11.38 3.22
C ALA A 294 -13.29 -12.46 4.28
N ARG A 295 -12.48 -13.51 4.33
CA ARG A 295 -12.59 -14.58 5.34
C ARG A 295 -12.43 -14.06 6.78
N TYR A 296 -11.60 -13.06 7.00
CA TYR A 296 -11.39 -12.47 8.31
C TYR A 296 -12.57 -11.60 8.76
N PHE A 297 -13.05 -10.72 7.90
CA PHE A 297 -14.07 -9.74 8.26
C PHE A 297 -15.52 -10.23 8.08
N ASN A 298 -15.74 -11.27 7.29
CA ASN A 298 -17.08 -11.77 6.91
C ASN A 298 -17.25 -13.29 7.10
N LYS A 299 -16.61 -13.84 8.12
CA LYS A 299 -16.55 -15.30 8.39
C LYS A 299 -17.90 -15.98 8.62
N ASN A 300 -18.94 -15.23 8.98
CA ASN A 300 -20.28 -15.75 9.19
C ASN A 300 -21.24 -15.34 8.05
N THR A 301 -20.86 -14.38 7.22
CA THR A 301 -21.64 -13.92 6.05
C THR A 301 -21.49 -14.90 4.89
N PHE A 302 -20.28 -15.41 4.68
CA PHE A 302 -19.95 -16.36 3.61
C PHE A 302 -19.26 -17.60 4.15
N SER A 303 -19.35 -18.70 3.42
CA SER A 303 -18.53 -19.90 3.65
C SER A 303 -17.24 -19.83 2.84
N PHE A 304 -16.11 -20.13 3.51
CA PHE A 304 -14.76 -20.02 2.94
C PHE A 304 -13.99 -21.36 2.93
N ASP A 305 -14.49 -22.38 3.60
CA ASP A 305 -13.80 -23.64 3.79
C ASP A 305 -14.61 -24.80 3.19
N GLY A 306 -13.93 -25.78 2.62
CA GLY A 306 -14.53 -26.98 2.03
C GLY A 306 -14.86 -26.85 0.53
N GLU A 307 -15.32 -27.99 -0.05
CA GLU A 307 -15.60 -28.07 -1.50
C GLU A 307 -16.74 -27.14 -1.96
N ASN A 308 -17.71 -26.90 -1.09
CA ASN A 308 -18.89 -26.07 -1.37
C ASN A 308 -18.76 -24.66 -0.79
N ALA A 309 -17.55 -24.16 -0.56
CA ALA A 309 -17.34 -22.77 -0.14
C ALA A 309 -17.91 -21.80 -1.19
N GLU A 310 -18.58 -20.73 -0.70
CA GLU A 310 -19.12 -19.67 -1.56
C GLU A 310 -18.01 -18.80 -2.13
N LEU A 311 -16.96 -18.56 -1.36
CA LEU A 311 -15.78 -17.82 -1.78
C LEU A 311 -14.53 -18.66 -1.60
N LYS A 312 -13.75 -18.82 -2.67
CA LYS A 312 -12.51 -19.63 -2.70
C LYS A 312 -11.28 -18.76 -2.99
N PRO A 313 -10.08 -19.22 -2.62
CA PRO A 313 -8.86 -18.43 -2.83
C PRO A 313 -8.57 -18.09 -4.30
N GLU A 314 -9.06 -18.88 -5.24
CA GLU A 314 -8.76 -18.77 -6.68
C GLU A 314 -9.94 -18.16 -7.47
N ASP A 315 -10.96 -17.60 -6.80
CA ASP A 315 -12.12 -17.02 -7.47
C ASP A 315 -11.77 -15.64 -8.06
N ASP A 316 -12.16 -15.44 -9.33
CA ASP A 316 -12.05 -14.16 -10.02
C ASP A 316 -13.13 -13.15 -9.59
N ASP A 317 -14.28 -13.65 -9.13
CA ASP A 317 -15.46 -12.85 -8.78
C ASP A 317 -15.50 -12.39 -7.31
N LEU A 318 -14.35 -12.35 -6.63
CA LEU A 318 -14.28 -11.81 -5.27
C LEU A 318 -14.74 -10.33 -5.29
N PRO A 319 -15.68 -9.91 -4.44
CA PRO A 319 -16.19 -8.55 -4.44
C PRO A 319 -15.09 -7.54 -4.12
N TRP A 320 -15.11 -6.38 -4.79
CA TRP A 320 -14.18 -5.28 -4.53
C TRP A 320 -14.31 -4.74 -3.10
N CYS A 321 -15.54 -4.59 -2.62
CA CYS A 321 -15.83 -4.12 -1.27
C CYS A 321 -16.91 -4.96 -0.60
N LEU A 322 -16.85 -5.03 0.73
CA LEU A 322 -17.84 -5.72 1.57
C LEU A 322 -18.15 -4.89 2.81
N CYS A 323 -19.38 -5.03 3.33
CA CYS A 323 -19.72 -4.53 4.65
C CYS A 323 -19.19 -5.52 5.70
N PRO A 324 -18.33 -5.10 6.64
CA PRO A 324 -17.78 -6.02 7.64
C PRO A 324 -18.83 -6.40 8.68
N GLU A 325 -18.71 -7.58 9.29
CA GLU A 325 -19.61 -8.05 10.36
C GLU A 325 -19.46 -7.26 11.66
N ILE A 326 -18.29 -6.71 11.90
CA ILE A 326 -17.96 -5.88 13.05
C ILE A 326 -17.12 -4.68 12.61
N LYS A 327 -17.13 -3.61 13.40
CA LYS A 327 -16.29 -2.44 13.17
C LYS A 327 -14.82 -2.79 13.12
N ILE A 328 -14.09 -2.21 12.17
CA ILE A 328 -12.67 -2.47 11.91
C ILE A 328 -11.80 -1.48 12.70
N THR A 329 -10.77 -2.00 13.36
CA THR A 329 -9.77 -1.23 14.12
C THR A 329 -8.42 -1.17 13.39
N PRO A 330 -7.52 -0.25 13.76
CA PRO A 330 -6.14 -0.27 13.26
C PRO A 330 -5.40 -1.59 13.54
N GLU A 331 -5.71 -2.25 14.66
CA GLU A 331 -5.15 -3.56 15.01
C GLU A 331 -5.61 -4.67 14.06
N ASP A 332 -6.87 -4.64 13.63
CA ASP A 332 -7.39 -5.56 12.61
C ASP A 332 -6.68 -5.35 11.27
N VAL A 333 -6.49 -4.09 10.88
CA VAL A 333 -5.73 -3.73 9.67
C VAL A 333 -4.30 -4.24 9.76
N LYS A 334 -3.62 -4.02 10.91
CA LYS A 334 -2.27 -4.57 11.13
C LYS A 334 -2.24 -6.08 11.04
N TYR A 335 -3.20 -6.77 11.66
CA TYR A 335 -3.28 -8.23 11.64
C TYR A 335 -3.42 -8.75 10.20
N ILE A 336 -4.32 -8.17 9.43
CA ILE A 336 -4.60 -8.56 8.04
C ILE A 336 -3.39 -8.30 7.14
N LEU A 337 -2.79 -7.10 7.19
CA LEU A 337 -1.64 -6.75 6.35
C LEU A 337 -0.32 -7.40 6.80
N SER A 338 -0.35 -8.12 7.92
CA SER A 338 0.75 -8.98 8.40
C SER A 338 0.49 -10.46 8.20
N SER A 339 -0.62 -10.82 7.58
CA SER A 339 -1.10 -12.20 7.54
C SER A 339 -0.19 -13.11 6.71
N HIS A 340 0.13 -14.25 7.27
CA HIS A 340 0.76 -15.39 6.60
C HIS A 340 -0.24 -16.53 6.35
N PHE A 341 -1.54 -16.20 6.24
CA PHE A 341 -2.68 -17.12 6.12
C PHE A 341 -2.89 -18.01 7.35
N GLN A 342 -2.54 -17.48 8.53
CA GLN A 342 -2.71 -18.21 9.80
C GLN A 342 -4.15 -18.69 10.00
N GLY A 343 -4.27 -19.92 10.54
CA GLY A 343 -5.56 -20.58 10.73
C GLY A 343 -6.15 -21.22 9.47
N THR A 344 -5.41 -21.28 8.38
CA THR A 344 -5.77 -22.00 7.14
C THR A 344 -4.74 -23.08 6.80
N PRO A 345 -5.06 -24.01 5.88
CA PRO A 345 -4.07 -24.98 5.37
C PRO A 345 -2.89 -24.34 4.61
N TYR A 346 -3.01 -23.07 4.22
CA TYR A 346 -2.03 -22.34 3.40
C TYR A 346 -0.98 -21.58 4.21
N ASP A 347 -1.09 -21.61 5.55
CA ASP A 347 -0.16 -20.94 6.47
C ASP A 347 1.28 -21.44 6.28
N CYS A 348 2.19 -20.56 5.83
CA CYS A 348 3.58 -20.93 5.56
C CYS A 348 4.37 -21.29 6.84
N TYR A 349 3.96 -20.82 8.01
CA TYR A 349 4.53 -21.17 9.32
C TYR A 349 3.69 -22.21 10.07
N GLY A 350 2.52 -22.56 9.56
CA GLY A 350 1.54 -23.41 10.22
C GLY A 350 1.91 -24.89 10.20
N LYS A 351 1.34 -25.61 11.17
CA LYS A 351 1.37 -27.08 11.24
C LYS A 351 0.05 -27.72 10.76
N TYR A 352 -0.90 -26.90 10.31
CA TYR A 352 -2.22 -27.32 9.85
C TYR A 352 -2.18 -27.57 8.33
N GLY A 353 -2.83 -28.63 7.90
CA GLY A 353 -2.85 -29.04 6.51
C GLY A 353 -1.65 -29.91 6.10
N ASP A 354 -1.67 -30.38 4.86
CA ASP A 354 -0.59 -31.17 4.28
C ASP A 354 0.54 -30.24 3.74
N GLU A 355 1.69 -30.83 3.46
CA GLU A 355 2.84 -30.09 2.91
C GLU A 355 2.57 -29.46 1.54
N LYS A 356 1.57 -29.95 0.78
CA LYS A 356 1.23 -29.43 -0.54
C LYS A 356 0.53 -28.07 -0.46
N ASN A 357 -0.27 -27.88 0.59
CA ASN A 357 -1.04 -26.66 0.77
C ASN A 357 -0.25 -25.56 1.49
N ARG A 358 0.74 -25.93 2.30
CA ARG A 358 1.59 -24.98 3.01
C ARG A 358 2.35 -24.09 2.02
N GLY A 359 2.10 -22.75 2.09
CA GLY A 359 2.74 -21.79 1.20
C GLY A 359 2.33 -21.93 -0.27
N LYS A 360 1.18 -22.56 -0.57
CA LYS A 360 0.64 -22.65 -1.93
C LYS A 360 0.38 -21.27 -2.53
N TYR A 361 -0.09 -20.33 -1.73
CA TYR A 361 -0.41 -18.98 -2.13
C TYR A 361 0.55 -17.98 -1.49
N ARG A 362 0.77 -16.86 -2.17
CA ARG A 362 1.56 -15.72 -1.68
C ARG A 362 0.82 -15.05 -0.51
N PRO A 363 1.38 -15.07 0.71
CA PRO A 363 0.75 -14.41 1.86
C PRO A 363 0.88 -12.88 1.80
N ILE A 364 0.08 -12.17 2.61
CA ILE A 364 0.11 -10.70 2.66
C ILE A 364 1.36 -10.22 3.39
N GLY A 365 1.62 -10.74 4.60
CA GLY A 365 2.85 -10.51 5.34
C GLY A 365 3.97 -11.40 4.87
N ILE A 366 4.96 -10.84 4.19
CA ILE A 366 6.11 -11.57 3.64
C ILE A 366 7.44 -10.95 4.06
N SER A 367 8.52 -11.69 3.84
CA SER A 367 9.88 -11.23 4.16
C SER A 367 10.28 -9.96 3.42
N ARG A 368 9.69 -9.70 2.25
CA ARG A 368 9.98 -8.56 1.38
C ARG A 368 9.20 -7.28 1.69
N ASN A 369 8.28 -7.28 2.66
CA ASN A 369 7.64 -6.03 3.09
C ASN A 369 8.71 -5.01 3.51
N ASN A 370 8.61 -3.77 3.01
CA ASN A 370 9.47 -2.65 3.37
C ASN A 370 8.84 -1.79 4.46
N PHE A 371 7.54 -1.52 4.32
CA PHE A 371 6.74 -0.80 5.31
C PHE A 371 5.29 -1.25 5.29
N LEU A 372 4.56 -0.84 6.30
CA LEU A 372 3.11 -0.73 6.34
C LEU A 372 2.77 0.61 6.95
N SER A 373 1.93 1.37 6.26
CA SER A 373 1.31 2.58 6.77
C SER A 373 -0.20 2.44 6.79
N LEU A 374 -0.83 2.97 7.84
CA LEU A 374 -2.26 3.26 7.88
C LEU A 374 -2.42 4.72 8.27
N VAL A 375 -3.17 5.46 7.48
CA VAL A 375 -3.62 6.79 7.85
C VAL A 375 -5.06 6.72 8.34
N GLN A 376 -5.29 7.19 9.56
CA GLN A 376 -6.57 7.30 10.23
C GLN A 376 -6.92 8.77 10.38
N ILE A 377 -8.04 9.24 9.79
CA ILE A 377 -8.49 10.62 9.93
C ILE A 377 -9.78 10.64 10.73
N ARG A 378 -9.73 11.20 11.93
CA ARG A 378 -10.80 11.15 12.92
C ARG A 378 -11.70 12.40 12.83
N PRO A 379 -13.03 12.24 12.56
CA PRO A 379 -13.92 13.39 12.33
C PRO A 379 -14.28 14.15 13.61
N ASP A 380 -14.30 13.46 14.77
CA ASP A 380 -14.85 13.99 16.01
C ASP A 380 -13.80 14.66 16.93
N VAL A 381 -12.60 14.94 16.38
CA VAL A 381 -11.52 15.62 17.11
C VAL A 381 -11.07 16.87 16.37
N PRO A 382 -10.48 17.87 17.08
CA PRO A 382 -9.92 19.04 16.44
C PRO A 382 -8.94 18.68 15.32
N LYS A 383 -9.05 19.39 14.18
CA LYS A 383 -8.27 19.14 12.97
C LYS A 383 -6.75 19.16 13.19
N GLU A 384 -6.30 19.87 14.22
CA GLU A 384 -4.88 20.00 14.58
C GLU A 384 -4.24 18.66 14.94
N TYR A 385 -5.03 17.68 15.42
CA TYR A 385 -4.54 16.34 15.77
C TYR A 385 -5.47 15.21 15.30
N ALA A 386 -6.31 15.48 14.31
CA ALA A 386 -7.27 14.50 13.77
C ALA A 386 -6.58 13.35 13.04
N ALA A 387 -5.53 13.64 12.27
CA ALA A 387 -4.81 12.63 11.49
C ALA A 387 -3.76 11.91 12.34
N ILE A 388 -3.89 10.59 12.39
CA ILE A 388 -2.91 9.66 12.98
C ILE A 388 -2.31 8.82 11.86
N GLU A 389 -1.00 8.75 11.80
CA GLU A 389 -0.27 7.89 10.89
C GLU A 389 0.37 6.74 11.68
N TRP A 390 -0.10 5.53 11.37
CA TRP A 390 0.41 4.30 11.95
C TRP A 390 1.51 3.77 11.08
N VAL A 391 2.67 3.54 11.65
CA VAL A 391 3.89 3.22 10.91
C VAL A 391 4.49 1.92 11.41
N CYS A 392 4.86 1.03 10.50
CA CYS A 392 5.83 -0.01 10.77
C CYS A 392 6.74 -0.27 9.56
N PHE A 393 7.97 -0.68 9.83
CA PHE A 393 8.99 -0.95 8.84
C PHE A 393 9.48 -2.40 8.89
N GLY A 394 9.99 -2.88 7.76
CA GLY A 394 10.48 -4.23 7.59
C GLY A 394 9.35 -5.24 7.39
N SER A 395 9.60 -6.52 7.65
CA SER A 395 8.61 -7.59 7.47
C SER A 395 7.46 -7.46 8.47
N ASN A 396 6.25 -7.30 7.96
CA ASN A 396 5.07 -6.99 8.77
C ASN A 396 4.67 -8.11 9.75
N THR A 397 5.01 -9.35 9.48
CA THR A 397 4.78 -10.47 10.39
C THR A 397 5.51 -10.29 11.73
N PHE A 398 6.62 -9.56 11.76
CA PHE A 398 7.53 -9.47 12.90
C PHE A 398 7.61 -8.09 13.57
N ASN A 399 7.14 -7.03 12.92
CA ASN A 399 7.22 -5.65 13.41
C ASN A 399 5.97 -5.25 14.20
N ALA A 400 6.02 -4.10 14.88
CA ALA A 400 4.92 -3.51 15.61
C ALA A 400 4.38 -2.25 14.94
N PHE A 401 3.10 -1.95 15.15
CA PHE A 401 2.38 -0.81 14.60
C PHE A 401 2.46 0.38 15.56
N VAL A 402 2.99 1.51 15.09
CA VAL A 402 3.32 2.66 15.92
C VAL A 402 2.48 3.87 15.50
N PRO A 403 1.63 4.43 16.39
CA PRO A 403 0.83 5.61 16.08
C PRO A 403 1.64 6.89 16.26
N PHE A 404 1.51 7.81 15.29
CA PHE A 404 2.07 9.16 15.36
C PHE A 404 1.04 10.21 14.94
N TYR A 405 1.02 11.35 15.59
CA TYR A 405 0.32 12.52 15.07
C TYR A 405 1.00 12.99 13.79
N ALA A 406 0.21 13.15 12.73
CA ALA A 406 0.73 13.52 11.41
C ALA A 406 0.96 15.03 11.23
N ASN A 407 0.23 15.88 11.98
CA ASN A 407 0.35 17.34 11.84
C ASN A 407 1.52 17.92 12.63
N VAL A 408 2.73 17.54 12.24
CA VAL A 408 4.02 17.90 12.86
C VAL A 408 4.97 18.52 11.82
N ASN A 409 6.04 19.21 12.27
CA ASN A 409 7.07 19.74 11.38
C ASN A 409 8.27 18.77 11.26
N LYS A 410 8.37 17.80 12.14
CA LYS A 410 9.41 16.77 12.11
C LYS A 410 8.90 15.45 12.68
N THR A 411 9.42 14.37 12.17
CA THR A 411 9.23 13.02 12.70
C THR A 411 10.37 12.66 13.66
N PRO A 412 10.16 11.66 14.56
CA PRO A 412 11.19 11.20 15.47
C PRO A 412 12.42 10.64 14.73
N GLU A 413 13.61 10.98 15.19
CA GLU A 413 14.89 10.60 14.57
C GLU A 413 15.03 9.08 14.38
N TYR A 414 14.56 8.28 15.34
CA TYR A 414 14.62 6.81 15.27
C TYR A 414 13.88 6.22 14.06
N PHE A 415 12.90 6.95 13.51
CA PHE A 415 12.12 6.60 12.30
C PHE A 415 12.62 7.30 11.04
N ALA A 416 13.35 8.40 11.20
CA ALA A 416 13.83 9.24 10.09
C ALA A 416 15.28 8.92 9.66
N ASN A 417 16.08 8.27 10.51
CA ASN A 417 17.53 8.13 10.34
C ASN A 417 17.99 6.93 9.50
N THR A 418 17.08 6.25 8.83
CA THR A 418 17.42 5.08 8.01
C THR A 418 18.38 5.45 6.87
N THR A 419 19.45 4.68 6.73
CA THR A 419 20.45 4.79 5.66
C THR A 419 20.72 3.41 5.05
N LYS A 420 21.66 3.31 4.11
CA LYS A 420 22.15 2.00 3.59
C LYS A 420 22.86 1.15 4.66
N THR A 421 23.33 1.77 5.74
CA THR A 421 24.12 1.08 6.78
C THR A 421 23.20 0.43 7.82
N VAL A 422 23.36 -0.86 8.03
CA VAL A 422 22.61 -1.64 9.01
C VAL A 422 22.99 -1.22 10.43
N THR A 423 22.01 -0.94 11.27
CA THR A 423 22.18 -0.57 12.68
C THR A 423 20.90 -0.80 13.48
N SER A 424 20.99 -1.19 14.75
CA SER A 424 19.83 -1.23 15.66
C SER A 424 19.35 0.16 16.11
N GLU A 425 20.12 1.21 15.82
CA GLU A 425 19.78 2.62 16.10
C GLU A 425 18.77 3.22 15.10
N SER A 426 18.29 2.43 14.13
CA SER A 426 17.23 2.78 13.17
C SER A 426 16.07 1.78 13.30
N PHE A 427 14.85 2.27 13.38
CA PHE A 427 13.66 1.43 13.50
C PHE A 427 13.51 0.45 12.33
N TYR A 428 13.78 0.88 11.09
CA TYR A 428 13.78 0.02 9.93
C TYR A 428 14.72 -1.18 10.09
N TRP A 429 16.00 -0.90 10.38
CA TRP A 429 17.02 -1.94 10.47
C TRP A 429 16.84 -2.85 11.68
N ALA A 430 16.42 -2.30 12.83
CA ALA A 430 16.13 -3.09 14.02
C ALA A 430 15.05 -4.13 13.76
N ASN A 431 13.94 -3.74 13.11
CA ASN A 431 12.87 -4.68 12.73
C ASN A 431 13.32 -5.66 11.63
N ARG A 432 14.16 -5.23 10.68
CA ARG A 432 14.71 -6.12 9.67
C ARG A 432 15.62 -7.20 10.29
N ILE A 433 16.42 -6.84 11.29
CA ILE A 433 17.24 -7.79 12.06
C ILE A 433 16.35 -8.79 12.81
N ILE A 434 15.33 -8.31 13.53
CA ILE A 434 14.38 -9.16 14.25
C ILE A 434 13.73 -10.16 13.28
N ALA A 435 13.22 -9.68 12.14
CA ALA A 435 12.58 -10.53 11.15
C ALA A 435 13.53 -11.60 10.59
N ALA A 436 14.76 -11.21 10.21
CA ALA A 436 15.75 -12.12 9.67
C ALA A 436 16.18 -13.23 10.66
N LEU A 437 16.21 -12.91 11.95
CA LEU A 437 16.49 -13.88 13.01
C LEU A 437 15.28 -14.79 13.29
N ALA A 438 14.08 -14.21 13.38
CA ALA A 438 12.88 -14.91 13.81
C ALA A 438 12.27 -15.82 12.73
N ASP A 439 12.45 -15.51 11.45
CA ASP A 439 11.82 -16.22 10.33
C ASP A 439 12.09 -17.71 10.36
N ALA A 440 13.34 -18.12 10.43
CA ALA A 440 13.75 -19.53 10.49
C ALA A 440 13.36 -20.25 11.79
N GLN A 441 13.07 -19.52 12.85
CA GLN A 441 12.72 -20.00 14.18
C GLN A 441 11.37 -19.43 14.65
N PHE A 442 10.40 -19.33 13.72
CA PHE A 442 9.11 -18.67 13.96
C PHE A 442 8.39 -19.22 15.20
N SER A 443 8.34 -20.53 15.38
CA SER A 443 7.62 -21.17 16.50
C SER A 443 8.16 -20.75 17.87
N GLU A 444 9.47 -20.59 17.99
CA GLU A 444 10.15 -20.20 19.22
C GLU A 444 10.02 -18.70 19.49
N CYS A 445 10.10 -17.88 18.45
CA CYS A 445 10.06 -16.42 18.55
C CYS A 445 8.65 -15.84 18.62
N LYS A 446 7.63 -16.57 18.09
CA LYS A 446 6.26 -16.08 17.92
C LYS A 446 5.69 -15.38 19.16
N MET A 447 5.80 -15.99 20.34
CA MET A 447 5.24 -15.41 21.58
C MET A 447 5.91 -14.09 21.97
N HIS A 448 7.20 -13.92 21.71
CA HIS A 448 7.91 -12.67 21.97
C HIS A 448 7.47 -11.58 21.00
N ILE A 449 7.30 -11.94 19.71
CA ILE A 449 6.80 -11.04 18.66
C ILE A 449 5.37 -10.59 18.96
N GLU A 450 4.44 -11.51 19.25
CA GLU A 450 3.05 -11.17 19.58
C GLU A 450 2.93 -10.24 20.81
N ARG A 451 3.76 -10.46 21.83
CA ARG A 451 3.82 -9.57 22.99
C ARG A 451 4.34 -8.18 22.65
N TYR A 452 5.33 -8.09 21.78
CA TYR A 452 5.85 -6.83 21.28
C TYR A 452 4.78 -6.09 20.47
N GLN A 453 4.12 -6.78 19.55
CA GLN A 453 3.03 -6.26 18.73
C GLN A 453 1.83 -5.76 19.54
N GLY A 454 1.53 -6.37 20.66
CA GLY A 454 0.47 -5.91 21.56
C GLY A 454 0.89 -4.75 22.47
N LYS A 455 2.13 -4.76 22.96
CA LYS A 455 2.62 -3.73 23.89
C LYS A 455 2.81 -2.36 23.26
N VAL A 456 3.37 -2.31 22.06
CA VAL A 456 3.71 -1.05 21.40
C VAL A 456 2.46 -0.19 21.14
N PRO A 457 1.42 -0.67 20.45
CA PRO A 457 0.21 0.15 20.27
C PRO A 457 -0.48 0.47 21.58
N THR A 458 -0.54 -0.46 22.56
CA THR A 458 -1.15 -0.19 23.88
C THR A 458 -0.46 0.98 24.59
N LYS A 459 0.87 1.01 24.61
CA LYS A 459 1.63 2.11 25.23
C LYS A 459 1.50 3.40 24.41
N GLY A 460 1.49 3.30 23.07
CA GLY A 460 1.26 4.43 22.17
C GLY A 460 -0.08 5.11 22.45
N TYR A 461 -1.16 4.35 22.47
CA TYR A 461 -2.50 4.85 22.86
C TYR A 461 -2.50 5.52 24.23
N THR A 462 -1.82 4.94 25.22
CA THR A 462 -1.75 5.52 26.57
C THR A 462 -1.10 6.91 26.56
N LEU A 463 -0.02 7.08 25.81
CA LEU A 463 0.66 8.38 25.68
C LEU A 463 -0.20 9.40 24.94
N MET A 464 -0.82 8.99 23.81
CA MET A 464 -1.72 9.84 23.02
C MET A 464 -2.92 10.28 23.87
N LYS A 465 -3.61 9.35 24.54
CA LYS A 465 -4.75 9.65 25.39
C LYS A 465 -4.38 10.63 26.50
N SER A 466 -3.23 10.45 27.14
CA SER A 466 -2.74 11.38 28.16
C SER A 466 -2.52 12.79 27.63
N LEU A 467 -2.10 12.95 26.39
CA LEU A 467 -2.00 14.26 25.73
C LEU A 467 -3.38 14.81 25.39
N GLU A 468 -4.25 14.02 24.77
CA GLU A 468 -5.59 14.43 24.33
C GLU A 468 -6.45 14.90 25.51
N GLU A 469 -6.41 14.25 26.66
CA GLU A 469 -7.08 14.72 27.89
C GLU A 469 -6.60 16.11 28.36
N LYS A 470 -5.39 16.52 28.02
CA LYS A 470 -4.89 17.88 28.29
C LYS A 470 -5.37 18.86 27.23
N LEU A 471 -5.36 18.44 25.95
CA LEU A 471 -5.81 19.25 24.81
C LEU A 471 -7.31 19.56 24.87
N GLU A 472 -8.15 18.61 25.31
CA GLU A 472 -9.58 18.80 25.53
C GLU A 472 -9.86 19.91 26.56
N LYS A 473 -9.05 19.99 27.63
CA LYS A 473 -9.18 21.03 28.64
C LYS A 473 -8.76 22.39 28.15
N LYS A 474 -7.74 22.44 27.31
CA LYS A 474 -7.18 23.66 26.73
C LYS A 474 -6.42 23.35 25.46
N LEU A 475 -7.00 23.69 24.32
CA LEU A 475 -6.33 23.56 23.03
C LEU A 475 -5.39 24.77 22.81
N PRO A 476 -4.06 24.55 22.74
CA PRO A 476 -3.12 25.60 22.37
C PRO A 476 -3.28 25.98 20.88
N LYS A 477 -2.71 27.13 20.49
CA LYS A 477 -2.81 27.60 19.11
C LYS A 477 -1.45 27.51 18.39
N ASN A 478 -1.52 27.30 17.08
CA ASN A 478 -0.37 27.39 16.17
C ASN A 478 0.84 26.51 16.61
N ALA A 479 2.04 27.07 16.62
CA ALA A 479 3.27 26.35 16.94
C ALA A 479 3.29 25.65 18.31
N ALA A 480 2.46 26.07 19.26
CA ALA A 480 2.43 25.45 20.59
C ALA A 480 1.76 24.06 20.58
N ILE A 481 0.73 23.85 19.77
CA ILE A 481 0.13 22.52 19.64
C ILE A 481 1.06 21.58 18.87
N ILE A 482 1.64 22.04 17.76
CA ILE A 482 2.60 21.26 16.96
C ILE A 482 3.73 20.74 17.87
N LYS A 483 4.28 21.61 18.72
CA LYS A 483 5.33 21.20 19.66
C LYS A 483 4.89 20.11 20.62
N LEU A 484 3.65 20.16 21.15
CA LEU A 484 3.12 19.11 22.02
C LEU A 484 2.93 17.77 21.30
N LEU A 485 2.48 17.81 20.02
CA LEU A 485 2.35 16.62 19.18
C LEU A 485 3.72 16.00 18.90
N GLU A 486 4.72 16.83 18.55
CA GLU A 486 6.11 16.39 18.35
C GLU A 486 6.70 15.78 19.62
N ASP A 487 6.49 16.39 20.79
CA ASP A 487 6.99 15.88 22.06
C ASP A 487 6.35 14.52 22.39
N CYS A 488 5.05 14.35 22.13
CA CYS A 488 4.37 13.06 22.28
C CYS A 488 4.92 12.01 21.31
N ASN A 489 5.12 12.36 20.03
CA ASN A 489 5.73 11.48 19.04
C ASN A 489 7.14 11.03 19.46
N GLU A 490 7.95 11.92 20.03
CA GLU A 490 9.29 11.58 20.56
C GLU A 490 9.20 10.63 21.76
N GLU A 491 8.24 10.83 22.69
CA GLU A 491 8.00 9.92 23.82
C GLU A 491 7.59 8.54 23.32
N ILE A 492 6.71 8.47 22.31
CA ILE A 492 6.30 7.22 21.65
C ILE A 492 7.53 6.55 21.02
N ALA A 493 8.33 7.27 20.24
CA ALA A 493 9.52 6.72 19.57
C ALA A 493 10.55 6.17 20.56
N LYS A 494 10.75 6.85 21.69
CA LYS A 494 11.61 6.37 22.78
C LYS A 494 11.10 5.07 23.37
N MET A 495 9.81 5.00 23.69
CA MET A 495 9.16 3.78 24.20
C MET A 495 9.29 2.64 23.19
N VAL A 496 9.09 2.91 21.89
CA VAL A 496 9.22 1.92 20.82
C VAL A 496 10.65 1.40 20.72
N LYS A 497 11.67 2.27 20.83
CA LYS A 497 13.06 1.84 20.82
C LYS A 497 13.35 0.86 21.96
N GLU A 498 12.91 1.18 23.19
CA GLU A 498 13.06 0.31 24.36
C GLU A 498 12.39 -1.07 24.17
N GLU A 499 11.16 -1.10 23.64
CA GLU A 499 10.45 -2.37 23.39
C GLU A 499 11.07 -3.15 22.22
N THR A 500 11.59 -2.46 21.20
CA THR A 500 12.27 -3.10 20.05
C THR A 500 13.60 -3.74 20.47
N GLU A 501 14.39 -3.06 21.29
CA GLU A 501 15.62 -3.61 21.88
C GLU A 501 15.29 -4.84 22.76
N ALA A 502 14.24 -4.74 23.58
CA ALA A 502 13.83 -5.83 24.47
C ALA A 502 13.31 -7.07 23.72
N VAL A 503 12.66 -6.93 22.57
CA VAL A 503 12.26 -8.09 21.76
C VAL A 503 13.44 -8.64 20.96
N LEU A 504 14.32 -7.79 20.45
CA LEU A 504 15.54 -8.20 19.76
C LEU A 504 16.41 -9.09 20.66
N ASP A 505 16.59 -8.67 21.92
CA ASP A 505 17.34 -9.44 22.94
C ASP A 505 16.79 -10.86 23.10
N LYS A 506 15.46 -11.00 23.23
CA LYS A 506 14.79 -12.30 23.38
C LYS A 506 14.88 -13.15 22.12
N VAL A 507 14.62 -12.56 20.96
CA VAL A 507 14.71 -13.25 19.67
C VAL A 507 16.13 -13.74 19.42
N LEU A 508 17.15 -12.90 19.68
CA LEU A 508 18.55 -13.29 19.55
C LEU A 508 18.92 -14.44 20.48
N TYR A 509 18.42 -14.41 21.74
CA TYR A 509 18.64 -15.50 22.69
C TYR A 509 18.05 -16.83 22.18
N GLU A 510 16.76 -16.84 21.79
CA GLU A 510 16.07 -18.05 21.28
C GLU A 510 16.80 -18.63 20.06
N VAL A 511 17.17 -17.78 19.11
CA VAL A 511 17.84 -18.21 17.88
C VAL A 511 19.25 -18.70 18.16
N SER A 512 19.98 -18.05 19.08
CA SER A 512 21.32 -18.48 19.48
C SER A 512 21.30 -19.87 20.13
N CYS A 513 20.29 -20.19 20.93
CA CYS A 513 20.11 -21.52 21.51
C CYS A 513 19.84 -22.63 20.46
N LYS A 514 19.45 -22.24 19.23
CA LYS A 514 19.20 -23.17 18.12
C LYS A 514 20.33 -23.22 17.08
N MET A 515 21.41 -22.48 17.30
CA MET A 515 22.56 -22.50 16.41
C MET A 515 23.18 -23.92 16.34
N LYS A 516 23.48 -24.34 15.11
CA LYS A 516 24.16 -25.61 14.84
C LYS A 516 25.49 -25.31 14.15
N ASN A 517 26.59 -25.70 14.76
CA ASN A 517 27.93 -25.51 14.19
C ASN A 517 28.35 -26.60 13.19
N GLY A 518 27.46 -27.55 12.90
CA GLY A 518 27.75 -28.67 12.00
C GLY A 518 28.70 -29.75 12.58
N PHE A 519 29.07 -29.63 13.85
CA PHE A 519 29.95 -30.61 14.52
C PHE A 519 29.14 -31.57 15.37
N SER A 520 29.05 -32.83 14.93
CA SER A 520 28.04 -33.78 15.41
C SER A 520 28.45 -34.64 16.63
N ARG A 521 29.65 -34.46 17.19
CA ARG A 521 30.16 -35.41 18.24
C ARG A 521 30.05 -34.93 19.68
N SER A 522 29.81 -33.64 19.94
CA SER A 522 29.79 -33.08 21.29
C SER A 522 28.50 -32.39 21.71
N ASP A 523 27.58 -32.15 20.78
CA ASP A 523 26.35 -31.37 21.03
C ASP A 523 25.12 -32.24 20.70
N ALA A 524 24.99 -33.34 21.40
CA ALA A 524 23.83 -34.24 21.27
C ALA A 524 22.68 -33.78 22.18
#